data_782be0e0ededf5021d645c9727cf3ec0
#
_entry.id   782be0e0ededf5021d645c9727cf3ec0
#
_cell.length_a   1.000
_cell.length_b   1.000
_cell.length_c   1.000
_cell.angle_alpha   90.00
_cell.angle_beta   90.00
_cell.angle_gamma   90.00
#
_symmetry.space_group_name_H-M   'P 1'
#
loop_
_entity.id
_entity.type
_entity.pdbx_description
1 polymer ?
#
loop_
_entity_poly.entity_id
_entity_poly.type
_entity_poly.pdbx_seq_one_letter_code
_entity_poly.pdbx_strand_id
1 'polypeptide(L)'
;MSVARRSSTSLRSCIDCRQRENPTVLLRVVCLGGRILPDPIRILPGRGAWVHRNCAVKAVERGAFRWAFRRDTVDGSELLAYINNYETDAKDMTLK
;
A
#
# COMPACT_ATOMS: atom_id res chain seq x y z
N MET A 1 -4.52 -32.04 3.27
CA MET A 1 -4.49 -31.45 3.20
C MET A 1 -4.25 -30.53 3.11
N SER A 2 -4.09 -30.19 2.98
CA SER A 2 -3.88 -29.34 2.94
C SER A 2 -3.94 -28.45 3.04
N VAL A 3 -4.11 -28.34 2.97
CA VAL A 3 -4.34 -27.59 3.04
C VAL A 3 -4.25 -26.67 3.60
N ALA A 4 -4.37 -26.71 4.22
CA ALA A 4 -4.42 -25.74 4.87
C ALA A 4 -3.58 -24.74 4.60
N ARG A 5 -2.77 -24.98 4.40
CA ARG A 5 -2.01 -24.13 4.25
C ARG A 5 -2.31 -23.06 3.61
N ARG A 6 -2.94 -23.08 3.01
CA ARG A 6 -3.23 -22.11 2.32
C ARG A 6 -3.92 -21.14 2.95
N SER A 7 -4.57 -21.41 3.74
CA SER A 7 -5.37 -20.45 4.43
C SER A 7 -4.52 -19.34 5.04
N SER A 8 -3.28 -19.60 5.32
CA SER A 8 -2.43 -18.58 5.90
C SER A 8 -2.06 -17.47 4.90
N THR A 9 -2.40 -17.69 3.63
CA THR A 9 -2.05 -16.71 2.60
C THR A 9 -3.30 -16.14 1.99
N SER A 10 -3.99 -15.29 2.75
CA SER A 10 -5.16 -14.62 2.24
C SER A 10 -4.76 -13.61 1.20
N LEU A 11 -5.48 -13.61 0.10
CA LEU A 11 -5.26 -12.62 -0.93
C LEU A 11 -5.80 -11.28 -0.46
N ARG A 12 -5.17 -10.22 -0.91
CA ARG A 12 -5.61 -8.86 -0.64
C ARG A 12 -5.89 -8.17 -1.96
N SER A 13 -6.72 -7.15 -1.92
CA SER A 13 -7.06 -6.39 -3.12
C SER A 13 -6.38 -5.04 -3.10
N CYS A 14 -5.77 -4.67 -4.21
CA CYS A 14 -5.26 -3.31 -4.37
C CYS A 14 -6.45 -2.36 -4.40
N ILE A 15 -6.41 -1.29 -3.62
CA ILE A 15 -7.54 -0.38 -3.55
C ILE A 15 -7.70 0.45 -4.81
N ASP A 16 -6.69 0.47 -5.67
CA ASP A 16 -6.78 1.24 -6.91
C ASP A 16 -7.24 0.38 -8.08
N CYS A 17 -6.47 -0.66 -8.42
CA CYS A 17 -6.79 -1.46 -9.60
C CYS A 17 -7.69 -2.65 -9.29
N ARG A 18 -7.91 -2.94 -8.02
CA ARG A 18 -8.81 -4.00 -7.56
C ARG A 18 -8.32 -5.41 -7.86
N GLN A 19 -7.09 -5.57 -8.29
CA GLN A 19 -6.51 -6.89 -8.48
C GLN A 19 -6.26 -7.55 -7.14
N ARG A 20 -6.54 -8.84 -7.07
CA ARG A 20 -6.28 -9.61 -5.85
C ARG A 20 -4.92 -10.25 -5.97
N GLU A 21 -4.12 -10.08 -4.93
CA GLU A 21 -2.74 -10.51 -4.97
C GLU A 21 -2.31 -11.05 -3.63
N ASN A 22 -1.23 -11.80 -3.66
CA ASN A 22 -0.55 -12.18 -2.43
C ASN A 22 -0.06 -10.90 -1.75
N PRO A 23 -0.20 -10.80 -0.42
CA PRO A 23 0.23 -9.58 0.28
C PRO A 23 1.68 -9.21 0.06
N THR A 24 2.52 -10.16 -0.33
CA THR A 24 3.93 -9.85 -0.54
C THR A 24 4.17 -8.97 -1.76
N VAL A 25 3.23 -8.93 -2.71
CA VAL A 25 3.38 -8.05 -3.88
C VAL A 25 2.68 -6.73 -3.69
N LEU A 26 2.03 -6.54 -2.57
CA LEU A 26 1.34 -5.30 -2.27
C LEU A 26 2.04 -4.57 -1.14
N LEU A 27 1.81 -3.27 -1.07
CA LEU A 27 2.28 -2.47 0.03
C LEU A 27 1.11 -2.22 0.98
N ARG A 28 1.32 -2.53 2.26
CA ARG A 28 0.33 -2.20 3.25
C ARG A 28 0.49 -0.74 3.64
N VAL A 29 -0.60 -0.02 3.77
CA VAL A 29 -0.58 1.35 4.24
C VAL A 29 -1.60 1.48 5.37
N VAL A 30 -1.34 2.41 6.28
CA VAL A 30 -2.24 2.68 7.39
C VAL A 30 -2.50 4.17 7.44
N CYS A 31 -3.57 4.55 8.13
CA CYS A 31 -3.91 5.95 8.31
C CYS A 31 -3.86 6.26 9.79
N LEU A 32 -2.93 7.11 10.18
CA LEU A 32 -2.77 7.53 11.56
C LEU A 32 -2.86 9.04 11.61
N GLY A 33 -3.88 9.54 12.32
CA GLY A 33 -4.07 10.98 12.42
C GLY A 33 -4.29 11.66 11.09
N GLY A 34 -4.92 10.96 10.14
CA GLY A 34 -5.17 11.52 8.83
C GLY A 34 -4.02 11.41 7.87
N ARG A 35 -2.90 10.87 8.31
CA ARG A 35 -1.72 10.70 7.45
C ARG A 35 -1.64 9.28 6.96
N ILE A 36 -1.40 9.13 5.67
CA ILE A 36 -1.26 7.82 5.04
C ILE A 36 0.21 7.42 5.14
N LEU A 37 0.47 6.35 5.87
CA LEU A 37 1.84 5.91 6.14
C LEU A 37 2.10 4.56 5.50
N PRO A 38 3.23 4.41 4.79
CA PRO A 38 3.60 3.10 4.27
C PRO A 38 4.03 2.18 5.40
N ASP A 39 3.67 0.92 5.29
CA ASP A 39 3.97 -0.06 6.32
C ASP A 39 4.49 -1.34 5.67
N PRO A 40 5.70 -1.26 5.07
CA PRO A 40 6.23 -2.40 4.30
C PRO A 40 6.50 -3.64 5.15
N ILE A 41 6.77 -3.46 6.43
CA ILE A 41 7.02 -4.63 7.30
C ILE A 41 5.80 -5.01 8.13
N ARG A 42 4.69 -4.33 7.91
CA ARG A 42 3.39 -4.73 8.45
C ARG A 42 3.36 -4.80 9.98
N ILE A 43 3.85 -3.75 10.61
CA ILE A 43 3.88 -3.68 12.06
C ILE A 43 3.08 -2.52 12.64
N LEU A 44 2.66 -1.57 11.80
CA LEU A 44 1.97 -0.41 12.32
C LEU A 44 0.55 -0.77 12.72
N PRO A 45 0.06 -0.19 13.82
CA PRO A 45 -1.29 -0.50 14.30
C PRO A 45 -2.34 0.20 13.44
N GLY A 46 -3.57 -0.27 13.61
CA GLY A 46 -4.69 0.40 12.98
C GLY A 46 -5.15 -0.32 11.73
N ARG A 47 -6.16 0.26 11.13
CA ARG A 47 -6.75 -0.29 9.93
C ARG A 47 -5.81 -0.10 8.76
N GLY A 48 -5.58 -1.15 8.02
CA GLY A 48 -4.69 -1.08 6.87
C GLY A 48 -5.44 -1.21 5.57
N ALA A 49 -4.79 -0.77 4.51
CA ALA A 49 -5.25 -0.99 3.16
C ALA A 49 -4.06 -1.46 2.36
N TRP A 50 -4.33 -2.01 1.19
CA TRP A 50 -3.29 -2.61 0.37
C TRP A 50 -3.30 -1.96 -1.01
N VAL A 51 -2.13 -1.74 -1.55
CA VAL A 51 -2.03 -1.09 -2.85
C VAL A 51 -0.72 -1.53 -3.51
N HIS A 52 -0.76 -1.69 -4.83
CA HIS A 52 0.48 -1.90 -5.55
C HIS A 52 1.33 -0.63 -5.47
N ARG A 53 2.63 -0.79 -5.43
CA ARG A 53 3.50 0.38 -5.37
C ARG A 53 3.30 1.27 -6.59
N ASN A 54 3.12 0.68 -7.75
CA ASN A 54 2.89 1.48 -8.96
C ASN A 54 1.46 1.99 -9.07
N CYS A 55 0.57 1.59 -8.19
CA CYS A 55 -0.79 2.13 -8.13
C CYS A 55 -0.93 3.23 -7.09
N ALA A 56 0.08 3.39 -6.23
CA ALA A 56 -0.05 4.26 -5.06
C ALA A 56 -0.29 5.72 -5.44
N VAL A 57 0.41 6.22 -6.44
CA VAL A 57 0.24 7.61 -6.86
C VAL A 57 -1.18 7.84 -7.34
N LYS A 58 -1.67 6.95 -8.20
CA LYS A 58 -3.04 7.06 -8.68
C LYS A 58 -4.04 6.98 -7.55
N ALA A 59 -3.79 6.11 -6.59
CA ALA A 59 -4.70 5.95 -5.46
C ALA A 59 -4.82 7.26 -4.67
N VAL A 60 -3.70 7.95 -4.47
CA VAL A 60 -3.72 9.24 -3.79
C VAL A 60 -4.50 10.26 -4.62
N GLU A 61 -4.21 10.32 -5.91
CA GLU A 61 -4.83 11.32 -6.79
C GLU A 61 -6.33 11.12 -6.91
N ARG A 62 -6.77 9.88 -6.90
CA ARG A 62 -8.18 9.58 -7.08
C ARG A 62 -8.97 9.58 -5.77
N GLY A 63 -8.30 9.82 -4.67
CA GLY A 63 -8.95 9.87 -3.38
C GLY A 63 -9.34 8.50 -2.83
N ALA A 64 -8.68 7.45 -3.32
CA ALA A 64 -9.03 6.09 -2.89
C ALA A 64 -8.79 5.89 -1.40
N PHE A 65 -7.78 6.55 -0.84
CA PHE A 65 -7.48 6.39 0.57
C PHE A 65 -8.52 7.05 1.46
N ARG A 66 -9.09 8.16 1.03
CA ARG A 66 -10.18 8.78 1.80
C ARG A 66 -11.33 7.80 1.91
N TRP A 67 -11.64 7.19 0.82
CA TRP A 67 -12.71 6.21 0.77
C TRP A 67 -12.37 4.98 1.62
N ALA A 68 -11.15 4.47 1.46
CA ALA A 68 -10.76 3.25 2.16
C ALA A 68 -10.72 3.44 3.67
N PHE A 69 -10.32 4.62 4.14
CA PHE A 69 -10.22 4.90 5.57
C PHE A 69 -11.39 5.72 6.10
N ARG A 70 -12.36 6.00 5.25
CA ARG A 70 -13.59 6.71 5.63
C ARG A 70 -13.30 8.04 6.27
N ARG A 71 -12.47 8.82 5.62
CA ARG A 71 -12.12 10.16 6.08
C ARG A 71 -12.39 11.16 4.97
N ASP A 72 -12.77 12.36 5.36
CA ASP A 72 -13.00 13.42 4.38
C ASP A 72 -11.71 13.85 3.71
N THR A 73 -10.64 13.91 4.49
CA THR A 73 -9.34 14.30 3.96
C THR A 73 -8.26 13.40 4.51
N VAL A 74 -7.24 13.17 3.71
CA VAL A 74 -6.08 12.42 4.14
C VAL A 74 -4.85 13.08 3.54
N ASP A 75 -3.72 12.89 4.18
CA ASP A 75 -2.44 13.41 3.71
C ASP A 75 -1.60 12.25 3.21
N GLY A 76 -1.45 12.16 1.90
CA GLY A 76 -0.68 11.09 1.27
C GLY A 76 0.76 11.43 0.98
N SER A 77 1.25 12.57 1.47
CA SER A 77 2.58 13.02 1.11
C SER A 77 3.68 12.08 1.56
N GLU A 78 3.52 11.45 2.72
CA GLU A 78 4.54 10.52 3.19
C GLU A 78 4.59 9.27 2.34
N LEU A 79 3.42 8.79 1.92
CA LEU A 79 3.38 7.64 1.03
C LEU A 79 4.03 7.97 -0.31
N LEU A 80 3.73 9.15 -0.86
CA LEU A 80 4.31 9.54 -2.13
C LEU A 80 5.82 9.69 -2.03
N ALA A 81 6.29 10.23 -0.92
CA ALA A 81 7.73 10.35 -0.71
C ALA A 81 8.39 8.97 -0.64
N TYR A 82 7.75 8.04 0.02
CA TYR A 82 8.28 6.68 0.12
C TYR A 82 8.38 6.04 -1.28
N ILE A 83 7.33 6.17 -2.06
CA ILE A 83 7.30 5.59 -3.40
C ILE A 83 8.36 6.23 -4.28
N ASN A 84 8.50 7.54 -4.19
CA ASN A 84 9.49 8.28 -4.96
C ASN A 84 10.90 7.85 -4.62
N ASN A 85 11.19 7.73 -3.33
CA ASN A 85 12.52 7.30 -2.89
C ASN A 85 12.82 5.90 -3.32
N TYR A 86 11.82 5.03 -3.23
CA TYR A 86 11.98 3.64 -3.64
C TYR A 86 12.33 3.54 -5.12
N GLU A 87 11.63 4.30 -5.95
CA GLU A 87 11.88 4.30 -7.38
C GLU A 87 13.23 4.93 -7.71
N THR A 88 13.58 5.98 -7.00
CA THR A 88 14.86 6.64 -7.21
C THR A 88 16.01 5.71 -6.88
N ASP A 89 15.91 5.00 -5.78
CA ASP A 89 16.93 4.05 -5.40
C ASP A 89 17.09 2.95 -6.44
N ALA A 90 15.96 2.46 -6.95
CA ALA A 90 16.01 1.43 -7.98
C ALA A 90 16.65 1.94 -9.24
N LYS A 91 16.34 3.18 -9.61
CA LYS A 91 16.94 3.78 -10.79
C LYS A 91 18.45 3.94 -10.62
N ASP A 92 18.85 4.41 -9.46
CA ASP A 92 20.27 4.57 -9.19
C ASP A 92 21.00 3.26 -9.33
N MET A 93 20.43 2.22 -8.80
CA MET A 93 21.05 0.90 -8.91
C MET A 93 21.12 0.46 -10.36
N THR A 94 20.10 0.78 -11.13
CA THR A 94 20.06 0.40 -12.52
C THR A 94 21.13 1.13 -13.33
N LEU A 95 21.33 2.39 -13.02
CA LEU A 95 22.31 3.18 -13.76
C LEU A 95 23.74 2.79 -13.47
N LYS A 96 23.97 2.19 -12.35
CA LYS A 96 25.31 1.74 -12.02
C LYS A 96 25.63 0.38 -12.61
#